data_8b7727f413f23946c1527f3a3bafd8c0
#
_entry.id   8b7727f413f23946c1527f3a3bafd8c0
#
_cell.length_a   1.000
_cell.length_b   1.000
_cell.length_c   1.000
_cell.angle_alpha   90.00
_cell.angle_beta   90.00
_cell.angle_gamma   90.00
#
_symmetry.space_group_name_H-M   'P 1'
#
loop_
_entity.id
_entity.type
_entity.pdbx_description
1 polymer ?
#
loop_
_entity_poly.entity_id
_entity_poly.type
_entity_poly.pdbx_seq_one_letter_code
_entity_poly.pdbx_strand_id
1 'polypeptide(L)'
;MKKIILLIVISCFCISNAFALKTGSEEEVVAALKKGGNIVFIRHAYAPRIDNKFEPDDFYSGSLKKKDCSVQRDLDSRGSAQVKVIGAVFKDNNIEIDKVLTSIYCRCFKTAEEISSDYEISKMIISIGRGNVSKKKKQLKKIRRYIEKWDSNKNLVIVSHFNVINPLFEKSLLSISSGEIVVSDKNFNILGNWKVPY
;
A
#
# COMPACT_ATOMS: atom_id res chain seq x y z
N MET A 1 -29.41 -17.66 66.92
CA MET A 1 -29.60 -17.87 65.45
C MET A 1 -28.76 -16.82 64.70
N LYS A 2 -27.56 -17.20 64.24
CA LYS A 2 -26.64 -16.29 63.50
C LYS A 2 -26.93 -16.41 62.01
N LYS A 3 -27.31 -15.31 61.38
CA LYS A 3 -27.47 -15.23 59.91
C LYS A 3 -26.10 -15.00 59.28
N ILE A 4 -25.67 -15.96 58.47
CA ILE A 4 -24.48 -15.85 57.63
C ILE A 4 -24.91 -15.16 56.32
N ILE A 5 -24.37 -13.95 56.09
CA ILE A 5 -24.52 -13.22 54.85
C ILE A 5 -23.40 -13.65 53.90
N LEU A 6 -23.73 -14.38 52.84
CA LEU A 6 -22.81 -14.82 51.79
C LEU A 6 -22.63 -13.67 50.82
N LEU A 7 -21.47 -12.99 50.83
CA LEU A 7 -21.06 -11.97 49.89
C LEU A 7 -20.54 -12.68 48.63
N ILE A 8 -21.31 -12.65 47.56
CA ILE A 8 -20.90 -13.10 46.24
C ILE A 8 -20.11 -11.93 45.58
N VAL A 9 -18.77 -12.08 45.53
CA VAL A 9 -17.92 -11.18 44.79
C VAL A 9 -17.99 -11.58 43.29
N ILE A 10 -18.75 -10.85 42.50
CA ILE A 10 -18.74 -11.00 41.03
C ILE A 10 -17.47 -10.31 40.51
N SER A 11 -16.43 -11.10 40.24
CA SER A 11 -15.24 -10.67 39.54
C SER A 11 -15.60 -10.42 38.05
N CYS A 12 -15.78 -9.15 37.68
CA CYS A 12 -15.96 -8.73 36.31
C CYS A 12 -14.62 -8.82 35.58
N PHE A 13 -14.36 -9.96 34.94
CA PHE A 13 -13.21 -10.11 34.03
C PHE A 13 -13.45 -9.23 32.82
N CYS A 14 -12.93 -8.00 32.82
CA CYS A 14 -12.78 -7.18 31.64
C CYS A 14 -11.77 -7.87 30.71
N ILE A 15 -12.25 -8.67 29.74
CA ILE A 15 -11.44 -9.17 28.65
C ILE A 15 -11.14 -7.97 27.76
N SER A 16 -10.01 -7.30 28.01
CA SER A 16 -9.44 -6.34 27.10
C SER A 16 -8.98 -7.10 25.86
N ASN A 17 -9.83 -7.13 24.83
CA ASN A 17 -9.40 -7.53 23.49
C ASN A 17 -8.39 -6.48 23.00
N ALA A 18 -7.13 -6.67 23.36
CA ALA A 18 -6.04 -6.02 22.67
C ALA A 18 -6.07 -6.56 21.23
N PHE A 19 -6.64 -5.80 20.31
CA PHE A 19 -6.41 -6.00 18.90
C PHE A 19 -4.91 -5.74 18.65
N ALA A 20 -4.09 -6.75 18.85
CA ALA A 20 -2.78 -6.79 18.23
C ALA A 20 -3.06 -6.74 16.72
N LEU A 21 -2.58 -5.69 16.04
CA LEU A 21 -2.58 -5.66 14.58
C LEU A 21 -1.80 -6.90 14.11
N LYS A 22 -2.55 -7.92 13.70
CA LYS A 22 -2.00 -9.16 13.17
C LYS A 22 -1.21 -8.77 11.92
N THR A 23 0.09 -9.02 11.92
CA THR A 23 0.87 -8.95 10.68
C THR A 23 0.22 -9.93 9.72
N GLY A 24 -0.35 -9.41 8.63
CA GLY A 24 -1.03 -10.22 7.64
C GLY A 24 -0.07 -11.18 6.94
N SER A 25 -0.60 -12.16 6.26
CA SER A 25 0.14 -13.21 5.57
C SER A 25 -0.06 -13.13 4.05
N GLU A 26 0.81 -13.83 3.32
CA GLU A 26 0.66 -14.01 1.88
C GLU A 26 -0.68 -14.67 1.53
N GLU A 27 -1.08 -15.70 2.29
CA GLU A 27 -2.32 -16.44 2.06
C GLU A 27 -3.56 -15.54 2.22
N GLU A 28 -3.57 -14.64 3.21
CA GLU A 28 -4.66 -13.69 3.40
C GLU A 28 -4.76 -12.71 2.22
N VAL A 29 -3.62 -12.21 1.73
CA VAL A 29 -3.56 -11.35 0.55
C VAL A 29 -4.03 -12.09 -0.70
N VAL A 30 -3.52 -13.29 -0.96
CA VAL A 30 -3.91 -14.12 -2.12
C VAL A 30 -5.41 -14.45 -2.07
N ALA A 31 -5.94 -14.82 -0.90
CA ALA A 31 -7.37 -15.11 -0.74
C ALA A 31 -8.24 -13.88 -1.04
N ALA A 32 -7.80 -12.69 -0.63
CA ALA A 32 -8.49 -11.44 -0.94
C ALA A 32 -8.41 -11.12 -2.44
N LEU A 33 -7.21 -11.22 -3.05
CA LEU A 33 -6.98 -10.93 -4.47
C LEU A 33 -7.80 -11.84 -5.40
N LYS A 34 -7.94 -13.12 -5.08
CA LYS A 34 -8.73 -14.09 -5.87
C LYS A 34 -10.23 -13.77 -5.92
N LYS A 35 -10.74 -13.02 -4.97
CA LYS A 35 -12.14 -12.56 -5.01
C LYS A 35 -12.40 -11.53 -6.10
N GLY A 36 -11.37 -10.81 -6.54
CA GLY A 36 -11.48 -9.70 -7.49
C GLY A 36 -12.24 -8.49 -6.93
N GLY A 37 -12.39 -7.45 -7.75
CA GLY A 37 -13.11 -6.23 -7.39
C GLY A 37 -12.48 -5.39 -6.29
N ASN A 38 -11.23 -5.64 -5.94
CA ASN A 38 -10.53 -5.00 -4.83
C ASN A 38 -9.58 -3.89 -5.30
N ILE A 39 -9.24 -3.01 -4.37
CA ILE A 39 -8.19 -2.00 -4.54
C ILE A 39 -6.94 -2.52 -3.86
N VAL A 40 -5.87 -2.67 -4.62
CA VAL A 40 -4.59 -3.20 -4.15
C VAL A 40 -3.58 -2.06 -4.10
N PHE A 41 -3.12 -1.72 -2.92
CA PHE A 41 -2.07 -0.73 -2.74
C PHE A 41 -0.75 -1.43 -2.48
N ILE A 42 0.28 -1.03 -3.21
CA ILE A 42 1.64 -1.53 -3.03
C ILE A 42 2.56 -0.34 -2.84
N ARG A 43 3.22 -0.27 -1.70
CA ARG A 43 4.35 0.64 -1.60
C ARG A 43 5.49 0.07 -2.44
N HIS A 44 6.09 0.91 -3.30
CA HIS A 44 7.23 0.49 -4.11
C HIS A 44 8.20 -0.38 -3.30
N ALA A 45 8.84 -1.35 -3.94
CA ALA A 45 9.84 -2.22 -3.35
C ALA A 45 11.03 -1.43 -2.77
N TYR A 46 11.87 -2.09 -2.04
CA TYR A 46 12.96 -1.46 -1.33
C TYR A 46 13.87 -0.67 -2.28
N ALA A 47 14.08 0.59 -1.96
CA ALA A 47 14.95 1.53 -2.67
C ALA A 47 15.71 2.36 -1.63
N PRO A 48 17.02 2.14 -1.45
CA PRO A 48 17.80 2.84 -0.43
C PRO A 48 17.81 4.35 -0.69
N ARG A 49 17.97 5.14 0.37
CA ARG A 49 18.35 6.54 0.22
C ARG A 49 19.81 6.58 -0.21
N ILE A 50 20.06 7.40 -1.19
CA ILE A 50 21.42 7.67 -1.69
C ILE A 50 21.58 9.18 -1.67
N ASP A 51 22.65 9.65 -1.05
CA ASP A 51 22.97 11.07 -1.07
C ASP A 51 23.10 11.57 -2.51
N ASN A 52 22.65 12.79 -2.75
CA ASN A 52 22.63 13.43 -4.09
C ASN A 52 21.67 12.81 -5.12
N LYS A 53 20.72 11.96 -4.73
CA LYS A 53 19.62 11.52 -5.60
C LYS A 53 18.34 12.32 -5.32
N PHE A 54 17.61 12.62 -6.39
CA PHE A 54 16.37 13.41 -6.32
C PHE A 54 15.30 12.75 -5.47
N GLU A 55 14.62 13.57 -4.69
CA GLU A 55 13.48 13.25 -3.83
C GLU A 55 12.16 13.85 -4.40
N PRO A 56 11.02 13.60 -3.75
CA PRO A 56 9.68 13.91 -4.31
C PRO A 56 9.45 15.32 -4.84
N ASP A 57 10.10 16.33 -4.27
CA ASP A 57 9.86 17.72 -4.67
C ASP A 57 10.48 18.09 -6.02
N ASP A 58 11.50 17.36 -6.46
CA ASP A 58 12.22 17.65 -7.70
C ASP A 58 11.34 17.42 -8.94
N PHE A 59 10.35 16.54 -8.86
CA PHE A 59 9.41 16.33 -9.95
C PHE A 59 8.53 17.57 -10.20
N TYR A 60 8.11 18.26 -9.14
CA TYR A 60 7.29 19.46 -9.25
C TYR A 60 8.07 20.69 -9.69
N SER A 61 9.37 20.69 -9.47
CA SER A 61 10.29 21.72 -9.99
C SER A 61 10.65 21.54 -11.47
N GLY A 62 10.22 20.43 -12.08
CA GLY A 62 10.58 20.07 -13.47
C GLY A 62 11.98 19.47 -13.60
N SER A 63 12.69 19.24 -12.50
CA SER A 63 14.06 18.72 -12.51
C SER A 63 14.13 17.23 -12.86
N LEU A 64 13.03 16.49 -12.68
CA LEU A 64 12.93 15.05 -12.95
C LEU A 64 12.40 14.77 -14.35
N LYS A 65 13.25 14.19 -15.20
CA LYS A 65 12.80 13.61 -16.46
C LYS A 65 12.12 12.27 -16.23
N LYS A 66 11.02 12.02 -16.93
CA LYS A 66 10.27 10.77 -16.88
C LYS A 66 11.20 9.60 -17.23
N LYS A 67 11.23 8.58 -16.34
CA LYS A 67 12.03 7.35 -16.52
C LYS A 67 13.57 7.53 -16.54
N ASP A 68 14.11 8.68 -16.20
CA ASP A 68 15.54 8.80 -15.99
C ASP A 68 15.93 8.28 -14.59
N CYS A 69 16.31 7.01 -14.54
CA CYS A 69 16.65 6.33 -13.30
C CYS A 69 18.08 6.60 -12.81
N SER A 70 18.93 7.23 -13.64
CA SER A 70 20.31 7.54 -13.25
C SER A 70 20.38 8.57 -12.12
N VAL A 71 19.39 9.46 -12.08
CA VAL A 71 19.32 10.59 -11.13
C VAL A 71 18.30 10.37 -10.01
N GLN A 72 17.58 9.23 -10.01
CA GLN A 72 16.55 8.91 -9.00
C GLN A 72 17.04 7.83 -8.04
N ARG A 73 16.40 7.76 -6.86
CA ARG A 73 16.46 6.55 -6.03
C ARG A 73 15.86 5.39 -6.81
N ASP A 74 16.60 4.31 -6.87
CA ASP A 74 16.20 3.11 -7.59
C ASP A 74 16.27 1.88 -6.70
N LEU A 75 15.73 0.76 -7.17
CA LEU A 75 15.83 -0.53 -6.48
C LEU A 75 17.30 -0.95 -6.40
N ASP A 76 17.72 -1.48 -5.26
CA ASP A 76 18.97 -2.23 -5.13
C ASP A 76 18.71 -3.74 -5.36
N SER A 77 19.70 -4.59 -5.08
CA SER A 77 19.56 -6.04 -5.23
C SER A 77 18.42 -6.62 -4.37
N ARG A 78 18.20 -6.07 -3.17
CA ARG A 78 17.09 -6.47 -2.27
C ARG A 78 15.74 -6.06 -2.84
N GLY A 79 15.62 -4.81 -3.31
CA GLY A 79 14.42 -4.36 -3.98
C GLY A 79 14.13 -5.14 -5.25
N SER A 80 15.16 -5.50 -6.01
CA SER A 80 15.04 -6.34 -7.20
C SER A 80 14.62 -7.78 -6.88
N ALA A 81 15.04 -8.34 -5.76
CA ALA A 81 14.53 -9.63 -5.29
C ALA A 81 13.07 -9.51 -4.83
N GLN A 82 12.76 -8.45 -4.07
CA GLN A 82 11.42 -8.22 -3.54
C GLN A 82 10.36 -8.05 -4.64
N VAL A 83 10.66 -7.35 -5.74
CA VAL A 83 9.70 -7.18 -6.84
C VAL A 83 9.37 -8.51 -7.54
N LYS A 84 10.32 -9.43 -7.63
CA LYS A 84 10.07 -10.76 -8.19
C LYS A 84 9.08 -11.55 -7.34
N VAL A 85 9.22 -11.49 -6.02
CA VAL A 85 8.24 -12.10 -5.11
C VAL A 85 6.86 -11.43 -5.25
N ILE A 86 6.81 -10.10 -5.31
CA ILE A 86 5.56 -9.37 -5.56
C ILE A 86 4.92 -9.83 -6.88
N GLY A 87 5.68 -9.88 -7.97
CA GLY A 87 5.19 -10.32 -9.27
C GLY A 87 4.68 -11.77 -9.26
N ALA A 88 5.38 -12.67 -8.55
CA ALA A 88 4.98 -14.06 -8.39
C ALA A 88 3.62 -14.20 -7.72
N VAL A 89 3.31 -13.38 -6.70
CA VAL A 89 1.97 -13.38 -6.05
C VAL A 89 0.85 -13.27 -7.08
N PHE A 90 0.99 -12.38 -8.06
CA PHE A 90 -0.04 -12.18 -9.07
C PHE A 90 -0.02 -13.27 -10.15
N LYS A 91 1.15 -13.64 -10.65
CA LYS A 91 1.32 -14.61 -11.74
C LYS A 91 0.95 -16.02 -11.32
N ASP A 92 1.57 -16.51 -10.22
CA ASP A 92 1.45 -17.91 -9.81
C ASP A 92 0.06 -18.22 -9.26
N ASN A 93 -0.65 -17.21 -8.79
CA ASN A 93 -2.02 -17.33 -8.32
C ASN A 93 -3.08 -16.97 -9.37
N ASN A 94 -2.69 -16.65 -10.61
CA ASN A 94 -3.59 -16.26 -11.70
C ASN A 94 -4.54 -15.11 -11.28
N ILE A 95 -4.00 -14.07 -10.61
CA ILE A 95 -4.80 -12.96 -10.12
C ILE A 95 -5.27 -12.08 -11.28
N GLU A 96 -6.57 -11.91 -11.41
CA GLU A 96 -7.16 -11.02 -12.41
C GLU A 96 -6.96 -9.55 -12.06
N ILE A 97 -6.34 -8.81 -12.98
CA ILE A 97 -6.06 -7.37 -12.86
C ILE A 97 -6.82 -6.63 -13.96
N ASP A 98 -7.56 -5.59 -13.58
CA ASP A 98 -8.19 -4.67 -14.54
C ASP A 98 -7.19 -3.60 -15.00
N LYS A 99 -6.48 -3.01 -14.04
CA LYS A 99 -5.52 -1.94 -14.31
C LYS A 99 -4.40 -1.89 -13.28
N VAL A 100 -3.20 -1.55 -13.73
CA VAL A 100 -2.06 -1.22 -12.87
C VAL A 100 -1.73 0.26 -13.03
N LEU A 101 -1.90 1.05 -11.96
CA LEU A 101 -1.46 2.43 -11.90
C LEU A 101 -0.15 2.53 -11.14
N THR A 102 0.81 3.29 -11.67
CA THR A 102 2.08 3.51 -10.99
C THR A 102 2.48 4.98 -10.95
N SER A 103 3.21 5.35 -9.92
CA SER A 103 3.90 6.63 -9.85
C SER A 103 5.04 6.70 -10.88
N ILE A 104 5.39 7.91 -11.30
CA ILE A 104 6.45 8.15 -12.29
C ILE A 104 7.86 7.77 -11.81
N TYR A 105 8.09 7.60 -10.50
CA TYR A 105 9.41 7.29 -9.96
C TYR A 105 9.86 5.88 -10.31
N CYS A 106 11.17 5.74 -10.60
CA CYS A 106 11.77 4.48 -11.06
C CYS A 106 11.44 3.29 -10.15
N ARG A 107 11.59 3.45 -8.84
CA ARG A 107 11.23 2.41 -7.86
C ARG A 107 9.77 1.97 -7.92
N CYS A 108 8.86 2.86 -8.36
CA CYS A 108 7.43 2.50 -8.48
C CYS A 108 7.15 1.75 -9.79
N PHE A 109 7.55 2.30 -10.94
CA PHE A 109 7.22 1.63 -12.18
C PHE A 109 7.99 0.31 -12.35
N LYS A 110 9.22 0.19 -11.86
CA LYS A 110 9.93 -1.09 -11.81
C LYS A 110 9.23 -2.12 -10.91
N THR A 111 8.58 -1.67 -9.85
CA THR A 111 7.72 -2.56 -9.04
C THR A 111 6.47 -2.97 -9.83
N ALA A 112 5.86 -2.06 -10.58
CA ALA A 112 4.67 -2.33 -11.37
C ALA A 112 4.94 -3.26 -12.55
N GLU A 113 6.09 -3.11 -13.22
CA GLU A 113 6.51 -3.94 -14.37
C GLU A 113 6.54 -5.44 -14.06
N GLU A 114 6.90 -5.83 -12.84
CA GLU A 114 6.90 -7.24 -12.42
C GLU A 114 5.49 -7.80 -12.20
N ILE A 115 4.51 -6.94 -11.95
CA ILE A 115 3.10 -7.32 -11.78
C ILE A 115 2.42 -7.45 -13.15
N SER A 116 2.63 -6.46 -14.03
CA SER A 116 2.09 -6.43 -15.39
C SER A 116 2.96 -5.55 -16.28
N SER A 117 3.19 -5.99 -17.53
CA SER A 117 3.81 -5.15 -18.58
C SER A 117 2.89 -4.01 -19.03
N ASP A 118 1.57 -4.17 -18.85
CA ASP A 118 0.57 -3.15 -19.13
C ASP A 118 0.26 -2.34 -17.87
N TYR A 119 1.04 -1.27 -17.64
CA TYR A 119 0.83 -0.33 -16.54
C TYR A 119 0.72 1.12 -17.03
N GLU A 120 -0.07 1.90 -16.32
CA GLU A 120 -0.27 3.33 -16.59
C GLU A 120 0.48 4.19 -15.56
N ILE A 121 1.32 5.12 -16.02
CA ILE A 121 1.94 6.12 -15.16
C ILE A 121 0.94 7.22 -14.86
N SER A 122 0.57 7.38 -13.58
CA SER A 122 -0.41 8.36 -13.14
C SER A 122 0.21 9.46 -12.27
N LYS A 123 0.03 10.71 -12.68
CA LYS A 123 0.39 11.89 -11.87
C LYS A 123 -0.43 11.99 -10.58
N MET A 124 -1.55 11.30 -10.51
CA MET A 124 -2.45 11.32 -9.34
C MET A 124 -1.80 10.70 -8.10
N ILE A 125 -0.88 9.74 -8.27
CA ILE A 125 -0.28 8.96 -7.19
C ILE A 125 1.22 9.22 -7.00
N ILE A 126 1.69 10.40 -7.43
CA ILE A 126 3.07 10.85 -7.24
C ILE A 126 3.28 11.25 -5.78
N SER A 127 4.45 10.92 -5.22
CA SER A 127 4.86 11.43 -3.91
C SER A 127 4.95 12.96 -3.92
N ILE A 128 4.31 13.59 -2.94
CA ILE A 128 4.37 15.04 -2.71
C ILE A 128 5.19 15.29 -1.44
N GLY A 129 6.14 16.20 -1.49
CA GLY A 129 6.99 16.57 -0.37
C GLY A 129 6.23 17.08 0.86
N ARG A 130 6.91 17.08 2.00
CA ARG A 130 6.26 17.29 3.32
C ARG A 130 5.58 18.65 3.49
N GLY A 131 6.10 19.71 2.87
CA GLY A 131 5.60 21.08 3.04
C GLY A 131 4.26 21.39 2.36
N ASN A 132 3.71 20.52 1.53
CA ASN A 132 2.60 20.85 0.64
C ASN A 132 1.26 20.24 1.04
N VAL A 133 0.77 20.61 2.23
CA VAL A 133 -0.47 20.08 2.84
C VAL A 133 -1.68 20.24 1.92
N SER A 134 -1.84 21.42 1.29
CA SER A 134 -2.99 21.69 0.40
C SER A 134 -2.98 20.81 -0.83
N LYS A 135 -1.82 20.64 -1.49
CA LYS A 135 -1.68 19.73 -2.64
C LYS A 135 -1.97 18.28 -2.25
N LYS A 136 -1.50 17.84 -1.07
CA LYS A 136 -1.79 16.50 -0.54
C LYS A 136 -3.28 16.25 -0.35
N LYS A 137 -4.00 17.17 0.30
CA LYS A 137 -5.46 17.05 0.47
C LYS A 137 -6.18 16.93 -0.88
N LYS A 138 -5.80 17.77 -1.86
CA LYS A 138 -6.37 17.70 -3.22
C LYS A 138 -6.05 16.36 -3.90
N GLN A 139 -4.84 15.85 -3.73
CA GLN A 139 -4.41 14.58 -4.27
C GLN A 139 -5.23 13.41 -3.68
N LEU A 140 -5.32 13.31 -2.36
CA LEU A 140 -6.10 12.27 -1.68
C LEU A 140 -7.57 12.28 -2.13
N LYS A 141 -8.18 13.48 -2.23
CA LYS A 141 -9.56 13.62 -2.76
C LYS A 141 -9.70 13.10 -4.18
N LYS A 142 -8.69 13.33 -5.05
CA LYS A 142 -8.69 12.79 -6.43
C LYS A 142 -8.59 11.27 -6.44
N ILE A 143 -7.71 10.69 -5.62
CA ILE A 143 -7.55 9.24 -5.52
C ILE A 143 -8.85 8.59 -5.03
N ARG A 144 -9.45 9.11 -3.94
CA ARG A 144 -10.73 8.59 -3.41
C ARG A 144 -11.83 8.64 -4.47
N ARG A 145 -11.97 9.76 -5.17
CA ARG A 145 -12.97 9.90 -6.25
C ARG A 145 -12.71 8.96 -7.43
N TYR A 146 -11.45 8.69 -7.77
CA TYR A 146 -11.11 7.74 -8.82
C TYR A 146 -11.52 6.32 -8.41
N ILE A 147 -11.20 5.91 -7.20
CA ILE A 147 -11.57 4.59 -6.64
C ILE A 147 -13.09 4.45 -6.53
N GLU A 148 -13.79 5.47 -6.05
CA GLU A 148 -15.25 5.48 -5.95
C GLU A 148 -15.94 5.22 -7.31
N LYS A 149 -15.40 5.81 -8.37
CA LYS A 149 -15.93 5.68 -9.74
C LYS A 149 -15.43 4.45 -10.47
N TRP A 150 -14.38 3.81 -9.97
CA TRP A 150 -13.87 2.60 -10.59
C TRP A 150 -14.87 1.47 -10.41
N ASP A 151 -15.23 0.82 -11.53
CA ASP A 151 -16.23 -0.24 -11.57
C ASP A 151 -15.72 -1.40 -12.43
N SER A 152 -15.19 -2.41 -11.75
CA SER A 152 -14.69 -3.64 -12.35
C SER A 152 -14.78 -4.78 -11.33
N ASN A 153 -14.98 -6.00 -11.80
CA ASN A 153 -14.91 -7.22 -10.99
C ASN A 153 -13.48 -7.75 -10.86
N LYS A 154 -12.50 -7.15 -11.55
CA LYS A 154 -11.08 -7.46 -11.42
C LYS A 154 -10.41 -6.48 -10.45
N ASN A 155 -9.15 -6.71 -10.11
CA ASN A 155 -8.43 -5.88 -9.15
C ASN A 155 -7.84 -4.62 -9.79
N LEU A 156 -7.91 -3.49 -9.09
CA LEU A 156 -7.16 -2.27 -9.40
C LEU A 156 -5.88 -2.23 -8.57
N VAL A 157 -4.73 -2.27 -9.21
CA VAL A 157 -3.43 -2.21 -8.54
C VAL A 157 -2.86 -0.79 -8.59
N ILE A 158 -2.43 -0.26 -7.44
CA ILE A 158 -1.86 1.08 -7.29
C ILE A 158 -0.48 0.97 -6.64
N VAL A 159 0.58 1.14 -7.42
CA VAL A 159 1.96 1.15 -6.92
C VAL A 159 2.40 2.58 -6.64
N SER A 160 2.64 2.91 -5.39
CA SER A 160 2.92 4.27 -4.98
C SER A 160 3.87 4.36 -3.76
N HIS A 161 3.73 5.38 -2.95
CA HIS A 161 4.63 5.79 -1.88
C HIS A 161 3.92 5.80 -0.53
N PHE A 162 4.70 5.64 0.55
CA PHE A 162 4.22 5.77 1.93
C PHE A 162 3.34 7.00 2.17
N ASN A 163 3.79 8.17 1.74
CA ASN A 163 3.11 9.44 1.97
C ASN A 163 1.86 9.67 1.10
N VAL A 164 1.57 8.75 0.17
CA VAL A 164 0.35 8.71 -0.64
C VAL A 164 -0.61 7.66 -0.10
N ILE A 165 -0.13 6.44 0.17
CA ILE A 165 -0.95 5.31 0.57
C ILE A 165 -1.42 5.47 2.02
N ASN A 166 -0.49 5.71 2.96
CA ASN A 166 -0.80 5.72 4.39
C ASN A 166 -1.97 6.65 4.77
N PRO A 167 -2.03 7.90 4.24
CA PRO A 167 -3.14 8.82 4.57
C PRO A 167 -4.50 8.42 3.98
N LEU A 168 -4.57 7.47 3.04
CA LEU A 168 -5.85 6.97 2.53
C LEU A 168 -6.56 6.07 3.55
N PHE A 169 -5.79 5.38 4.38
CA PHE A 169 -6.27 4.45 5.40
C PHE A 169 -6.48 5.09 6.77
N GLU A 170 -6.14 6.37 6.91
CA GLU A 170 -6.27 7.14 8.17
C GLU A 170 -5.54 6.43 9.34
N LYS A 171 -6.30 5.91 10.33
CA LYS A 171 -5.76 5.22 11.50
C LYS A 171 -5.71 3.69 11.35
N SER A 172 -6.35 3.13 10.34
CA SER A 172 -6.43 1.67 10.14
C SER A 172 -5.13 1.06 9.62
N LEU A 173 -4.24 1.88 9.03
CA LEU A 173 -2.90 1.48 8.61
C LEU A 173 -1.86 2.34 9.34
N LEU A 174 -1.16 1.78 10.32
CA LEU A 174 -0.16 2.51 11.10
C LEU A 174 1.06 2.90 10.26
N SER A 175 1.56 1.99 9.43
CA SER A 175 2.68 2.22 8.55
C SER A 175 2.72 1.17 7.45
N ILE A 176 2.92 1.58 6.21
CA ILE A 176 3.16 0.67 5.09
C ILE A 176 4.66 0.56 4.82
N SER A 177 5.20 -0.65 4.86
CA SER A 177 6.61 -0.98 4.59
C SER A 177 6.89 -0.98 3.07
N SER A 178 8.16 -0.92 2.67
CA SER A 178 8.55 -1.13 1.26
C SER A 178 8.17 -2.54 0.81
N GLY A 179 7.55 -2.67 -0.36
CA GLY A 179 7.07 -3.92 -0.90
C GLY A 179 5.82 -4.48 -0.20
N GLU A 180 5.24 -3.79 0.75
CA GLU A 180 4.00 -4.25 1.39
C GLU A 180 2.82 -4.13 0.45
N ILE A 181 2.04 -5.21 0.38
CA ILE A 181 0.78 -5.32 -0.36
C ILE A 181 -0.37 -5.14 0.63
N VAL A 182 -1.27 -4.21 0.37
CA VAL A 182 -2.48 -3.99 1.15
C VAL A 182 -3.67 -4.12 0.19
N VAL A 183 -4.54 -5.08 0.45
CA VAL A 183 -5.80 -5.27 -0.29
C VAL A 183 -6.93 -4.66 0.50
N SER A 184 -7.74 -3.83 -0.13
CA SER A 184 -8.89 -3.18 0.50
C SER A 184 -10.12 -3.19 -0.41
N ASP A 185 -11.26 -2.95 0.19
CA ASP A 185 -12.45 -2.54 -0.54
C ASP A 185 -12.39 -1.05 -0.97
N LYS A 186 -13.43 -0.57 -1.67
CA LYS A 186 -13.55 0.84 -2.11
C LYS A 186 -13.69 1.83 -0.93
N ASN A 187 -14.07 1.34 0.26
CA ASN A 187 -14.20 2.15 1.48
C ASN A 187 -12.92 2.16 2.31
N PHE A 188 -11.83 1.58 1.79
CA PHE A 188 -10.54 1.45 2.47
C PHE A 188 -10.56 0.54 3.70
N ASN A 189 -11.54 -0.38 3.82
CA ASN A 189 -11.48 -1.46 4.79
C ASN A 189 -10.42 -2.47 4.33
N ILE A 190 -9.46 -2.78 5.19
CA ILE A 190 -8.37 -3.71 4.86
C ILE A 190 -8.92 -5.14 4.90
N LEU A 191 -8.75 -5.86 3.78
CA LEU A 191 -9.17 -7.24 3.58
C LEU A 191 -7.99 -8.23 3.74
N GLY A 192 -6.78 -7.72 3.62
CA GLY A 192 -5.54 -8.45 3.81
C GLY A 192 -4.35 -7.52 3.60
N ASN A 193 -3.27 -7.79 4.30
CA ASN A 193 -2.00 -7.12 4.07
C ASN A 193 -0.83 -8.08 4.29
N TRP A 194 0.25 -7.88 3.57
CA TRP A 194 1.45 -8.68 3.71
C TRP A 194 2.69 -7.87 3.38
N LYS A 195 3.65 -7.89 4.28
CA LYS A 195 4.96 -7.31 4.08
C LYS A 195 5.85 -8.32 3.38
N VAL A 196 6.02 -8.15 2.07
CA VAL A 196 6.88 -9.01 1.26
C VAL A 196 8.33 -8.91 1.76
N PRO A 197 9.00 -10.02 2.07
CA PRO A 197 10.40 -10.02 2.50
C PRO A 197 11.36 -9.61 1.36
N TYR A 198 12.56 -9.16 1.71
CA TYR A 198 13.65 -8.81 0.80
C TYR A 198 15.01 -9.26 1.33
#